data_383f5c980fdf1d797ff58d6e8d4efa43
#
_entry.id   383f5c980fdf1d797ff58d6e8d4efa43
#
_cell.length_a   1.000
_cell.length_b   1.000
_cell.length_c   1.000
_cell.angle_alpha   90.00
_cell.angle_beta   90.00
_cell.angle_gamma   90.00
#
_symmetry.space_group_name_H-M   'P 1'
#
loop_
_entity.id
_entity.type
_entity.pdbx_description
1 polymer ?
#
loop_
_entity_poly.entity_id
_entity_poly.type
_entity_poly.pdbx_seq_one_letter_code
_entity_poly.pdbx_strand_id
1 'polypeptide(L)'
;MMLWRPDPSFYPSPRLAMQAPPERLAYVATVNPNPDGRPDALAVVDVEPRSSTYGQVVGRLELPYAGDELHHFGWNACSSALCPYAPHPHIQRRYLILPGLRSSRIYIVDTQPDPRRPRLVKVIEPEEVFARTGYARPHTVHCGPDGIYISALGNPQGDGPGGIFVIDHFTFEVLGRWEVDRGPQFLAYDFWWHLGYDVMITSEWGTPRMVERGVDVEALLNGRYGHRLHIWDLRRRRHVQSLDLGAEHQMVLELRPAHDPTKTYGFAGVVLSLKDLSASVWLWYRENGAWSIRKVIEIPAEPADPDQLPPILRDFRAVPPLVTDINLSLDDRFLYVSCWGTGELRQYDVSDPFHPQLTGAVRLGGIVRRTPHPRDPARPLNGGPQMVEISRDGRRVYVTNSLYIPWDPIFYPDGIRGWLAKLDAGPDGGLTVDPAFFVEFGDDRPHQVRLEGGDASSDSFCYP
;
A
#
# COMPACT_ATOMS: atom_id res chain seq x y z
N MET A 1 27.58 13.76 -29.30
CA MET A 1 26.74 12.58 -28.99
C MET A 1 26.48 12.60 -27.48
N MET A 2 25.30 13.00 -27.02
CA MET A 2 24.96 12.89 -25.60
C MET A 2 24.90 11.41 -25.26
N LEU A 3 25.77 10.94 -24.39
CA LEU A 3 25.65 9.60 -23.81
C LEU A 3 24.43 9.61 -22.89
N TRP A 4 23.39 8.90 -23.32
CA TRP A 4 22.24 8.68 -22.47
C TRP A 4 22.66 7.78 -21.27
N ARG A 5 22.20 8.13 -20.07
CA ARG A 5 22.40 7.36 -18.85
C ARG A 5 21.03 7.07 -18.22
N PRO A 6 20.80 5.86 -17.72
CA PRO A 6 19.63 5.57 -16.89
C PRO A 6 19.53 6.49 -15.68
N ASP A 7 18.33 6.64 -15.14
CA ASP A 7 18.13 7.31 -13.88
C ASP A 7 19.00 6.66 -12.79
N PRO A 8 19.76 7.43 -12.01
CA PRO A 8 20.68 6.89 -11.00
C PRO A 8 19.97 6.18 -9.85
N SER A 9 18.65 6.34 -9.71
CA SER A 9 17.85 5.63 -8.72
C SER A 9 17.37 4.26 -9.17
N PHE A 10 17.61 3.86 -10.44
CA PHE A 10 17.26 2.54 -10.95
C PHE A 10 18.41 1.56 -10.77
N TYR A 11 18.07 0.38 -10.35
CA TYR A 11 18.99 -0.72 -10.11
C TYR A 11 18.52 -1.97 -10.85
N PRO A 12 19.43 -2.74 -11.48
CA PRO A 12 19.03 -3.93 -12.23
C PRO A 12 18.55 -5.09 -11.34
N SER A 13 18.94 -5.10 -10.05
CA SER A 13 18.57 -6.18 -9.13
C SER A 13 18.29 -5.65 -7.72
N PRO A 14 17.52 -6.39 -6.91
CA PRO A 14 17.25 -6.00 -5.51
C PRO A 14 18.55 -5.92 -4.68
N ARG A 15 19.48 -6.83 -4.89
CA ARG A 15 20.79 -6.84 -4.22
C ARG A 15 21.58 -5.54 -4.45
N LEU A 16 21.53 -4.99 -5.64
CA LEU A 16 22.18 -3.72 -5.97
C LEU A 16 21.39 -2.53 -5.43
N ALA A 17 20.06 -2.59 -5.46
CA ALA A 17 19.20 -1.56 -4.89
C ALA A 17 19.38 -1.41 -3.36
N MET A 18 19.68 -2.49 -2.65
CA MET A 18 20.00 -2.44 -1.21
C MET A 18 21.26 -1.64 -0.89
N GLN A 19 22.13 -1.39 -1.87
CA GLN A 19 23.33 -0.57 -1.75
C GLN A 19 23.08 0.91 -2.09
N ALA A 20 21.84 1.28 -2.41
CA ALA A 20 21.47 2.67 -2.70
C ALA A 20 21.77 3.57 -1.50
N PRO A 21 22.10 4.86 -1.74
CA PRO A 21 22.18 5.83 -0.66
C PRO A 21 20.88 5.86 0.16
N PRO A 22 20.96 6.06 1.49
CA PRO A 22 19.77 6.23 2.31
C PRO A 22 18.90 7.39 1.79
N GLU A 23 17.60 7.21 1.88
CA GLU A 23 16.63 8.26 1.61
C GLU A 23 16.82 9.47 2.56
N ARG A 24 16.53 10.67 2.07
CA ARG A 24 16.59 11.91 2.85
C ARG A 24 15.20 12.48 3.09
N LEU A 25 14.24 12.15 2.22
CA LEU A 25 12.88 12.65 2.28
C LEU A 25 11.89 11.49 2.16
N ALA A 26 10.77 11.61 2.87
CA ALA A 26 9.58 10.81 2.68
C ALA A 26 8.43 11.69 2.21
N TYR A 27 7.69 11.22 1.22
CA TYR A 27 6.44 11.82 0.76
C TYR A 27 5.28 11.08 1.42
N VAL A 28 4.33 11.83 1.97
CA VAL A 28 3.21 11.27 2.72
C VAL A 28 1.90 11.85 2.18
N ALA A 29 0.99 11.01 1.73
CA ALA A 29 -0.37 11.42 1.42
C ALA A 29 -1.08 11.80 2.74
N THR A 30 -1.60 13.03 2.83
CA THR A 30 -2.34 13.49 4.01
C THR A 30 -3.74 13.92 3.61
N VAL A 31 -4.73 13.26 4.22
CA VAL A 31 -6.15 13.43 3.89
C VAL A 31 -6.81 14.34 4.92
N ASN A 32 -7.59 15.30 4.46
CA ASN A 32 -8.46 16.07 5.34
C ASN A 32 -9.70 15.24 5.68
N PRO A 33 -9.98 14.96 6.97
CA PRO A 33 -11.16 14.17 7.36
C PRO A 33 -12.50 14.87 7.09
N ASN A 34 -12.49 16.18 6.86
CA ASN A 34 -13.67 16.92 6.44
C ASN A 34 -13.65 17.12 4.91
N PRO A 35 -14.43 16.35 4.15
CA PRO A 35 -14.41 16.43 2.68
C PRO A 35 -14.89 17.76 2.11
N ASP A 36 -15.65 18.55 2.88
CA ASP A 36 -16.13 19.88 2.49
C ASP A 36 -15.21 21.01 3.00
N GLY A 37 -14.11 20.63 3.64
CA GLY A 37 -13.12 21.57 4.20
C GLY A 37 -12.02 21.94 3.22
N ARG A 38 -10.80 22.06 3.75
CA ARG A 38 -9.61 22.30 2.93
C ARG A 38 -9.23 21.06 2.12
N PRO A 39 -8.48 21.22 1.01
CA PRO A 39 -7.98 20.10 0.22
C PRO A 39 -7.05 19.15 1.00
N ASP A 40 -6.90 17.95 0.45
CA ASP A 40 -5.84 17.02 0.82
C ASP A 40 -4.48 17.58 0.39
N ALA A 41 -3.40 17.00 0.92
CA ALA A 41 -2.06 17.45 0.61
C ALA A 41 -1.04 16.31 0.51
N LEU A 42 0.04 16.57 -0.21
CA LEU A 42 1.26 15.79 -0.14
C LEU A 42 2.23 16.46 0.82
N ALA A 43 2.52 15.85 1.95
CA ALA A 43 3.54 16.31 2.88
C ALA A 43 4.92 15.76 2.51
N VAL A 44 5.96 16.55 2.72
CA VAL A 44 7.37 16.14 2.58
C VAL A 44 8.01 16.16 3.95
N VAL A 45 8.50 15.03 4.39
CA VAL A 45 9.10 14.84 5.72
C VAL A 45 10.60 14.62 5.57
N ASP A 46 11.40 15.31 6.38
CA ASP A 46 12.84 15.08 6.46
C ASP A 46 13.13 13.83 7.29
N VAL A 47 13.71 12.84 6.65
CA VAL A 47 14.04 11.54 7.26
C VAL A 47 15.55 11.32 7.40
N GLU A 48 16.37 12.32 7.11
CA GLU A 48 17.82 12.26 7.26
C GLU A 48 18.22 12.43 8.74
N PRO A 49 18.78 11.39 9.41
CA PRO A 49 19.04 11.44 10.86
C PRO A 49 20.00 12.55 11.30
N ARG A 50 20.84 13.06 10.39
CA ARG A 50 21.80 14.13 10.70
C ARG A 50 21.27 15.53 10.41
N SER A 51 20.07 15.63 9.85
CA SER A 51 19.46 16.93 9.54
C SER A 51 18.94 17.61 10.79
N SER A 52 19.04 18.92 10.84
CA SER A 52 18.43 19.73 11.91
C SER A 52 16.90 19.72 11.87
N THR A 53 16.31 19.28 10.76
CA THR A 53 14.87 19.14 10.55
C THR A 53 14.40 17.68 10.56
N TYR A 54 15.23 16.76 11.07
CA TYR A 54 14.86 15.33 11.19
C TYR A 54 13.53 15.15 11.89
N GLY A 55 12.62 14.38 11.28
CA GLY A 55 11.28 14.14 11.79
C GLY A 55 10.34 15.36 11.74
N GLN A 56 10.59 16.31 10.83
CA GLN A 56 9.74 17.47 10.61
C GLN A 56 9.18 17.50 9.19
N VAL A 57 7.99 18.06 9.05
CA VAL A 57 7.42 18.40 7.73
C VAL A 57 8.19 19.61 7.19
N VAL A 58 8.92 19.42 6.10
CA VAL A 58 9.77 20.44 5.46
C VAL A 58 9.18 20.99 4.17
N GLY A 59 8.11 20.38 3.69
CA GLY A 59 7.36 20.82 2.52
C GLY A 59 5.92 20.31 2.57
N ARG A 60 5.04 21.01 1.88
CA ARG A 60 3.63 20.65 1.76
C ARG A 60 3.08 21.18 0.44
N LEU A 61 2.46 20.32 -0.34
CA LEU A 61 1.72 20.68 -1.53
C LEU A 61 0.23 20.41 -1.27
N GLU A 62 -0.54 21.48 -1.12
CA GLU A 62 -2.00 21.39 -1.09
C GLU A 62 -2.55 21.17 -2.49
N LEU A 63 -3.49 20.24 -2.64
CA LEU A 63 -4.16 19.99 -3.91
C LEU A 63 -5.25 21.04 -4.19
N PRO A 64 -5.68 21.21 -5.45
CA PRO A 64 -6.62 22.28 -5.78
C PRO A 64 -8.06 22.04 -5.35
N TYR A 65 -8.43 20.78 -5.04
CA TYR A 65 -9.82 20.41 -4.75
C TYR A 65 -9.93 19.73 -3.40
N ALA A 66 -11.06 19.89 -2.73
CA ALA A 66 -11.39 19.20 -1.48
C ALA A 66 -12.15 17.88 -1.76
N GLY A 67 -12.12 16.96 -0.81
CA GLY A 67 -12.90 15.71 -0.84
C GLY A 67 -12.34 14.63 -1.76
N ASP A 68 -11.07 14.69 -2.10
CA ASP A 68 -10.43 13.70 -2.98
C ASP A 68 -10.14 12.36 -2.29
N GLU A 69 -9.74 12.41 -1.01
CA GLU A 69 -9.24 11.27 -0.26
C GLU A 69 -8.02 10.61 -0.92
N LEU A 70 -6.88 11.29 -0.81
CA LEU A 70 -5.59 10.74 -1.23
C LEU A 70 -5.28 9.48 -0.43
N HIS A 71 -5.18 8.36 -1.14
CA HIS A 71 -5.01 7.06 -0.51
C HIS A 71 -3.67 6.45 -0.89
N HIS A 72 -3.62 5.68 -1.96
CA HIS A 72 -2.38 5.15 -2.49
C HIS A 72 -1.80 6.10 -3.54
N PHE A 73 -0.47 6.11 -3.67
CA PHE A 73 0.21 6.81 -4.75
C PHE A 73 1.53 6.12 -5.08
N GLY A 74 2.08 6.38 -6.25
CA GLY A 74 3.30 5.73 -6.69
C GLY A 74 4.17 6.60 -7.57
N TRP A 75 5.41 6.17 -7.79
CA TRP A 75 6.32 6.77 -8.76
C TRP A 75 5.90 6.44 -10.20
N ASN A 76 6.13 7.38 -11.10
CA ASN A 76 5.90 7.20 -12.54
C ASN A 76 6.84 6.18 -13.19
N ALA A 77 7.94 5.87 -12.54
CA ALA A 77 8.98 5.00 -13.07
C ALA A 77 9.66 4.21 -11.96
N CYS A 78 10.19 3.04 -12.30
CA CYS A 78 10.85 2.14 -11.38
C CYS A 78 12.03 1.42 -12.03
N SER A 79 12.74 0.61 -11.28
CA SER A 79 13.91 -0.15 -11.75
C SER A 79 13.60 -1.11 -12.89
N SER A 80 12.35 -1.47 -13.13
CA SER A 80 11.95 -2.25 -14.30
C SER A 80 12.27 -1.55 -15.63
N ALA A 81 12.49 -0.23 -15.61
CA ALA A 81 12.98 0.51 -16.79
C ALA A 81 14.33 0.01 -17.33
N LEU A 82 15.11 -0.69 -16.50
CA LEU A 82 16.35 -1.35 -16.90
C LEU A 82 16.12 -2.76 -17.48
N CYS A 83 14.90 -3.27 -17.49
CA CYS A 83 14.57 -4.56 -18.04
C CYS A 83 14.80 -4.60 -19.56
N PRO A 84 15.30 -5.72 -20.12
CA PRO A 84 15.41 -5.90 -21.57
C PRO A 84 14.06 -5.80 -22.28
N TYR A 85 12.98 -6.00 -21.55
CA TYR A 85 11.60 -5.94 -22.05
C TYR A 85 10.91 -4.60 -21.76
N ALA A 86 11.58 -3.67 -21.06
CA ALA A 86 11.01 -2.34 -20.77
C ALA A 86 11.17 -1.43 -21.99
N PRO A 87 10.07 -0.90 -22.53
CA PRO A 87 10.13 -0.09 -23.75
C PRO A 87 10.67 1.33 -23.51
N HIS A 88 10.84 1.76 -22.25
CA HIS A 88 11.17 3.15 -21.88
C HIS A 88 12.34 3.28 -20.89
N PRO A 89 13.54 2.79 -21.23
CA PRO A 89 14.66 2.82 -20.30
C PRO A 89 15.23 4.22 -20.00
N HIS A 90 14.81 5.24 -20.73
CA HIS A 90 15.24 6.65 -20.58
C HIS A 90 14.30 7.49 -19.70
N ILE A 91 13.27 6.88 -19.11
CA ILE A 91 12.39 7.51 -18.14
C ILE A 91 13.17 7.88 -16.86
N GLN A 92 12.74 8.94 -16.20
CA GLN A 92 13.27 9.36 -14.90
C GLN A 92 12.22 9.11 -13.81
N ARG A 93 12.66 8.68 -12.62
CA ARG A 93 11.84 8.68 -11.41
C ARG A 93 11.71 10.12 -10.91
N ARG A 94 10.67 10.78 -11.33
CA ARG A 94 10.49 12.21 -11.12
C ARG A 94 9.10 12.58 -10.66
N TYR A 95 8.10 11.89 -11.17
CA TYR A 95 6.71 12.24 -10.93
C TYR A 95 6.07 11.27 -9.94
N LEU A 96 5.31 11.84 -9.01
CA LEU A 96 4.39 11.09 -8.16
C LEU A 96 2.99 11.17 -8.76
N ILE A 97 2.32 10.04 -8.83
CA ILE A 97 0.97 9.88 -9.36
C ILE A 97 0.05 9.66 -8.16
N LEU A 98 -0.82 10.62 -7.88
CA LEU A 98 -1.66 10.66 -6.69
C LEU A 98 -3.14 10.53 -7.07
N PRO A 99 -3.73 9.33 -7.02
CA PRO A 99 -5.17 9.16 -7.17
C PRO A 99 -5.94 9.70 -5.96
N GLY A 100 -7.03 10.41 -6.23
CA GLY A 100 -8.08 10.70 -5.26
C GLY A 100 -9.11 9.59 -5.28
N LEU A 101 -9.11 8.74 -4.26
CA LEU A 101 -9.96 7.55 -4.22
C LEU A 101 -11.45 7.89 -4.32
N ARG A 102 -11.90 8.94 -3.63
CA ARG A 102 -13.31 9.36 -3.63
C ARG A 102 -13.72 10.11 -4.89
N SER A 103 -12.89 11.07 -5.31
CA SER A 103 -13.18 11.92 -6.46
C SER A 103 -12.96 11.26 -7.80
N SER A 104 -12.04 10.29 -7.86
CA SER A 104 -11.48 9.70 -9.08
C SER A 104 -10.59 10.66 -9.89
N ARG A 105 -10.17 11.81 -9.34
CA ARG A 105 -9.11 12.65 -9.93
C ARG A 105 -7.76 11.98 -9.76
N ILE A 106 -6.85 12.28 -10.67
CA ILE A 106 -5.46 11.84 -10.55
C ILE A 106 -4.57 13.06 -10.72
N TYR A 107 -3.69 13.27 -9.75
CA TYR A 107 -2.75 14.38 -9.75
C TYR A 107 -1.36 13.90 -10.11
N ILE A 108 -0.72 14.63 -11.02
CA ILE A 108 0.67 14.38 -11.41
C ILE A 108 1.53 15.46 -10.75
N VAL A 109 2.41 15.05 -9.88
CA VAL A 109 3.24 15.93 -9.06
C VAL A 109 4.70 15.75 -9.43
N ASP A 110 5.36 16.84 -9.82
CA ASP A 110 6.78 16.89 -10.15
C ASP A 110 7.62 17.16 -8.88
N THR A 111 8.52 16.25 -8.56
CA THR A 111 9.43 16.37 -7.41
C THR A 111 10.73 17.10 -7.74
N GLN A 112 10.92 17.58 -8.97
CA GLN A 112 12.10 18.31 -9.40
C GLN A 112 11.76 19.77 -9.78
N PRO A 113 12.74 20.69 -9.74
CA PRO A 113 14.14 20.48 -9.34
C PRO A 113 14.37 20.42 -7.82
N ASP A 114 13.38 20.81 -7.01
CA ASP A 114 13.48 20.83 -5.55
C ASP A 114 12.55 19.76 -4.93
N PRO A 115 13.08 18.63 -4.45
CA PRO A 115 12.27 17.56 -3.89
C PRO A 115 11.54 17.96 -2.58
N ARG A 116 11.95 19.04 -1.92
CA ARG A 116 11.26 19.60 -0.75
C ARG A 116 10.06 20.48 -1.14
N ARG A 117 9.95 20.87 -2.42
CA ARG A 117 8.90 21.74 -2.97
C ARG A 117 8.28 21.14 -4.22
N PRO A 118 7.65 19.95 -4.11
CA PRO A 118 7.00 19.34 -5.25
C PRO A 118 5.91 20.24 -5.82
N ARG A 119 5.63 20.12 -7.11
CA ARG A 119 4.67 20.98 -7.81
C ARG A 119 3.66 20.16 -8.59
N LEU A 120 2.40 20.55 -8.52
CA LEU A 120 1.36 20.01 -9.38
C LEU A 120 1.62 20.41 -10.84
N VAL A 121 1.63 19.43 -11.76
CA VAL A 121 1.87 19.69 -13.19
C VAL A 121 0.70 19.30 -14.08
N LYS A 122 -0.13 18.35 -13.63
CA LYS A 122 -1.33 17.95 -14.37
C LYS A 122 -2.40 17.42 -13.41
N VAL A 123 -3.64 17.63 -13.76
CA VAL A 123 -4.81 16.96 -13.20
C VAL A 123 -5.47 16.17 -14.32
N ILE A 124 -5.75 14.90 -14.07
CA ILE A 124 -6.63 14.08 -14.91
C ILE A 124 -8.00 14.09 -14.24
N GLU A 125 -8.99 14.64 -14.91
CA GLU A 125 -10.33 14.78 -14.35
C GLU A 125 -11.09 13.43 -14.40
N PRO A 126 -12.04 13.20 -13.48
CA PRO A 126 -12.78 11.95 -13.41
C PRO A 126 -13.47 11.56 -14.71
N GLU A 127 -13.97 12.55 -15.44
CA GLU A 127 -14.67 12.37 -16.72
C GLU A 127 -13.76 11.76 -17.78
N GLU A 128 -12.47 12.11 -17.78
CA GLU A 128 -11.49 11.51 -18.70
C GLU A 128 -11.27 10.03 -18.36
N VAL A 129 -11.11 9.70 -17.07
CA VAL A 129 -10.98 8.32 -16.62
C VAL A 129 -12.23 7.53 -16.98
N PHE A 130 -13.43 8.03 -16.68
CA PHE A 130 -14.71 7.36 -16.98
C PHE A 130 -14.90 7.11 -18.45
N ALA A 131 -14.67 8.13 -19.26
CA ALA A 131 -14.88 8.05 -20.72
C ALA A 131 -13.95 7.03 -21.38
N ARG A 132 -12.71 6.92 -20.93
CA ARG A 132 -11.70 6.04 -21.52
C ARG A 132 -11.75 4.61 -20.98
N THR A 133 -12.18 4.42 -19.72
CA THR A 133 -12.05 3.13 -19.02
C THR A 133 -13.39 2.58 -18.51
N GLY A 134 -14.36 3.43 -18.22
CA GLY A 134 -15.57 3.09 -17.48
C GLY A 134 -15.32 2.83 -15.99
N TYR A 135 -14.09 3.09 -15.49
CA TYR A 135 -13.70 2.89 -14.09
C TYR A 135 -13.79 4.16 -13.27
N ALA A 136 -13.88 3.97 -11.96
CA ALA A 136 -13.88 4.98 -10.93
C ALA A 136 -13.16 4.46 -9.68
N ARG A 137 -12.80 5.36 -8.78
CA ARG A 137 -12.14 5.04 -7.51
C ARG A 137 -10.76 4.41 -7.75
N PRO A 138 -9.85 5.16 -8.41
CA PRO A 138 -8.47 4.72 -8.60
C PRO A 138 -7.78 4.54 -7.26
N HIS A 139 -6.96 3.51 -7.15
CA HIS A 139 -6.33 3.10 -5.89
C HIS A 139 -4.82 2.92 -6.03
N THR A 140 -4.35 1.70 -6.28
CA THR A 140 -2.93 1.38 -6.33
C THR A 140 -2.28 1.85 -7.64
N VAL A 141 -1.03 2.34 -7.54
CA VAL A 141 -0.24 2.84 -8.67
C VAL A 141 1.09 2.13 -8.73
N HIS A 142 1.39 1.53 -9.88
CA HIS A 142 2.71 0.99 -10.19
C HIS A 142 3.14 1.37 -11.62
N CYS A 143 4.43 1.68 -11.79
CA CYS A 143 5.02 1.76 -13.12
C CYS A 143 5.10 0.36 -13.74
N GLY A 144 4.91 0.24 -15.02
CA GLY A 144 4.95 -1.02 -15.73
C GLY A 144 5.55 -0.90 -17.12
N PRO A 145 5.63 -2.01 -17.87
CA PRO A 145 6.30 -2.03 -19.18
C PRO A 145 5.62 -1.14 -20.23
N ASP A 146 4.31 -0.98 -20.17
CA ASP A 146 3.52 -0.29 -21.21
C ASP A 146 3.01 1.08 -20.76
N GLY A 147 3.25 1.48 -19.52
CA GLY A 147 2.74 2.71 -18.94
C GLY A 147 2.73 2.66 -17.42
N ILE A 148 2.01 3.59 -16.82
CA ILE A 148 1.74 3.60 -15.38
C ILE A 148 0.39 2.93 -15.16
N TYR A 149 0.38 1.85 -14.41
CA TYR A 149 -0.82 1.06 -14.12
C TYR A 149 -1.49 1.57 -12.85
N ILE A 150 -2.82 1.66 -12.90
CA ILE A 150 -3.62 2.11 -11.78
C ILE A 150 -4.81 1.17 -11.61
N SER A 151 -4.98 0.60 -10.41
CA SER A 151 -6.19 -0.15 -10.10
C SER A 151 -7.37 0.77 -9.83
N ALA A 152 -8.58 0.27 -10.00
CA ALA A 152 -9.82 0.98 -9.70
C ALA A 152 -10.81 0.03 -9.05
N LEU A 153 -11.47 0.48 -7.98
CA LEU A 153 -12.37 -0.37 -7.19
C LEU A 153 -13.68 -0.70 -7.89
N GLY A 154 -14.10 0.11 -8.87
CA GLY A 154 -15.36 -0.12 -9.56
C GLY A 154 -15.67 0.90 -10.63
N ASN A 155 -16.95 1.16 -10.81
CA ASN A 155 -17.50 2.07 -11.81
C ASN A 155 -18.08 3.36 -11.17
N PRO A 156 -18.45 4.37 -11.97
CA PRO A 156 -19.03 5.62 -11.48
C PRO A 156 -20.33 5.46 -10.69
N GLN A 157 -21.07 4.37 -10.89
CA GLN A 157 -22.33 4.09 -10.21
C GLN A 157 -22.10 3.49 -8.79
N GLY A 158 -20.84 3.28 -8.41
CA GLY A 158 -20.47 2.74 -7.09
C GLY A 158 -20.52 1.21 -7.03
N ASP A 159 -20.59 0.54 -8.16
CA ASP A 159 -20.61 -0.93 -8.26
C ASP A 159 -19.37 -1.44 -9.01
N GLY A 160 -19.23 -2.77 -9.17
CA GLY A 160 -18.22 -3.38 -10.02
C GLY A 160 -18.62 -3.37 -11.52
N PRO A 161 -17.76 -3.92 -12.36
CA PRO A 161 -16.46 -4.46 -12.01
C PRO A 161 -15.39 -3.39 -11.74
N GLY A 162 -14.49 -3.67 -10.80
CA GLY A 162 -13.22 -2.99 -10.72
C GLY A 162 -12.21 -3.58 -11.71
N GLY A 163 -11.01 -2.99 -11.82
CA GLY A 163 -9.98 -3.48 -12.73
C GLY A 163 -8.74 -2.60 -12.75
N ILE A 164 -7.98 -2.65 -13.84
CA ILE A 164 -6.76 -1.88 -14.01
C ILE A 164 -6.86 -1.05 -15.28
N PHE A 165 -6.35 0.17 -15.24
CA PHE A 165 -6.16 1.00 -16.43
C PHE A 165 -4.74 1.54 -16.49
N VAL A 166 -4.36 2.07 -17.64
CA VAL A 166 -3.00 2.52 -17.92
C VAL A 166 -3.02 3.98 -18.33
N ILE A 167 -2.06 4.74 -17.82
CA ILE A 167 -1.75 6.08 -18.30
C ILE A 167 -0.35 6.09 -18.94
N ASP A 168 -0.14 6.96 -19.91
CA ASP A 168 1.12 7.10 -20.62
C ASP A 168 2.23 7.65 -19.70
N HIS A 169 3.44 7.12 -19.80
CA HIS A 169 4.57 7.53 -18.97
C HIS A 169 5.00 8.99 -19.13
N PHE A 170 4.74 9.62 -20.29
CA PHE A 170 5.26 10.94 -20.65
C PHE A 170 4.17 12.00 -20.72
N THR A 171 3.05 11.67 -21.36
CA THR A 171 1.93 12.59 -21.57
C THR A 171 0.94 12.54 -20.43
N PHE A 172 0.97 11.44 -19.65
CA PHE A 172 -0.03 11.14 -18.62
C PHE A 172 -1.46 11.13 -19.16
N GLU A 173 -1.64 10.72 -20.41
CA GLU A 173 -2.96 10.50 -21.00
C GLU A 173 -3.49 9.12 -20.59
N VAL A 174 -4.79 9.02 -20.35
CA VAL A 174 -5.45 7.74 -20.07
C VAL A 174 -5.50 6.93 -21.36
N LEU A 175 -4.77 5.81 -21.40
CA LEU A 175 -4.69 4.93 -22.57
C LEU A 175 -5.88 3.98 -22.66
N GLY A 176 -6.51 3.63 -21.54
CA GLY A 176 -7.66 2.73 -21.49
C GLY A 176 -7.48 1.61 -20.47
N ARG A 177 -8.41 0.64 -20.50
CA ARG A 177 -8.33 -0.55 -19.64
C ARG A 177 -7.12 -1.39 -19.98
N TRP A 178 -6.51 -1.95 -18.92
CA TRP A 178 -5.44 -2.91 -19.11
C TRP A 178 -5.97 -4.28 -19.56
N GLU A 179 -6.96 -4.84 -18.86
CA GLU A 179 -7.49 -6.16 -19.17
C GLU A 179 -8.30 -6.21 -20.46
N VAL A 180 -8.04 -7.22 -21.26
CA VAL A 180 -8.79 -7.55 -22.50
C VAL A 180 -9.89 -8.57 -22.22
N ASP A 181 -9.59 -9.55 -21.36
CA ASP A 181 -10.52 -10.59 -20.94
C ASP A 181 -10.37 -10.82 -19.44
N ARG A 182 -11.37 -10.33 -18.70
CA ARG A 182 -11.32 -10.35 -17.22
C ARG A 182 -11.69 -11.69 -16.59
N GLY A 183 -12.22 -12.65 -17.37
CA GLY A 183 -12.75 -13.88 -16.78
C GLY A 183 -13.78 -13.60 -15.67
N PRO A 184 -13.71 -14.29 -14.54
CA PRO A 184 -14.66 -14.13 -13.43
C PRO A 184 -14.34 -12.97 -12.46
N GLN A 185 -13.24 -12.23 -12.65
CA GLN A 185 -12.86 -11.14 -11.76
C GLN A 185 -13.90 -10.03 -11.76
N PHE A 186 -14.34 -9.61 -10.57
CA PHE A 186 -15.33 -8.56 -10.38
C PHE A 186 -14.87 -7.48 -9.40
N LEU A 187 -14.28 -7.87 -8.27
CA LEU A 187 -13.69 -6.97 -7.30
C LEU A 187 -12.22 -6.72 -7.62
N ALA A 188 -11.69 -5.57 -7.23
CA ALA A 188 -10.30 -5.20 -7.40
C ALA A 188 -9.79 -4.45 -6.16
N TYR A 189 -8.49 -4.49 -5.95
CA TYR A 189 -7.81 -3.69 -4.95
C TYR A 189 -6.36 -3.44 -5.37
N ASP A 190 -5.42 -4.35 -5.05
CA ASP A 190 -4.00 -4.25 -5.36
C ASP A 190 -3.64 -5.14 -6.56
N PHE A 191 -2.50 -4.88 -7.15
CA PHE A 191 -1.95 -5.69 -8.23
C PHE A 191 -0.43 -5.61 -8.23
N TRP A 192 0.20 -6.72 -8.61
CA TRP A 192 1.61 -6.81 -8.88
C TRP A 192 1.87 -7.78 -10.03
N TRP A 193 3.04 -7.69 -10.62
CA TRP A 193 3.50 -8.63 -11.64
C TRP A 193 4.69 -9.43 -11.17
N HIS A 194 4.83 -10.60 -11.74
CA HIS A 194 6.03 -11.42 -11.65
C HIS A 194 6.67 -11.47 -13.03
N LEU A 195 7.70 -10.65 -13.25
CA LEU A 195 8.32 -10.45 -14.57
C LEU A 195 8.93 -11.73 -15.13
N GLY A 196 9.51 -12.58 -14.28
CA GLY A 196 10.11 -13.84 -14.71
C GLY A 196 9.12 -14.85 -15.32
N TYR A 197 7.82 -14.72 -15.00
CA TYR A 197 6.76 -15.58 -15.54
C TYR A 197 5.77 -14.87 -16.43
N ASP A 198 5.99 -13.59 -16.68
CA ASP A 198 5.05 -12.81 -17.49
C ASP A 198 3.62 -12.81 -16.96
N VAL A 199 3.50 -12.71 -15.64
CA VAL A 199 2.25 -12.86 -14.89
C VAL A 199 1.93 -11.58 -14.12
N MET A 200 0.65 -11.19 -14.11
CA MET A 200 0.10 -10.24 -13.14
C MET A 200 -0.75 -10.97 -12.12
N ILE A 201 -0.78 -10.47 -10.90
CA ILE A 201 -1.59 -10.98 -9.80
C ILE A 201 -2.41 -9.81 -9.28
N THR A 202 -3.71 -10.03 -9.03
CA THR A 202 -4.59 -9.01 -8.45
C THR A 202 -5.33 -9.55 -7.25
N SER A 203 -5.66 -8.67 -6.32
CA SER A 203 -6.44 -8.96 -5.12
C SER A 203 -7.82 -8.32 -5.16
N GLU A 204 -8.65 -8.58 -4.15
CA GLU A 204 -10.04 -8.16 -4.09
C GLU A 204 -10.37 -7.49 -2.74
N TRP A 205 -10.97 -6.31 -2.77
CA TRP A 205 -11.57 -5.69 -1.58
C TRP A 205 -13.09 -5.71 -1.63
N GLY A 206 -13.69 -4.65 -2.14
CA GLY A 206 -15.14 -4.47 -2.26
C GLY A 206 -15.48 -3.49 -3.36
N THR A 207 -16.76 -3.39 -3.73
CA THR A 207 -17.20 -2.32 -4.63
C THR A 207 -17.18 -0.98 -3.92
N PRO A 208 -17.13 0.15 -4.62
CA PRO A 208 -17.17 1.47 -3.98
C PRO A 208 -18.34 1.64 -2.99
N ARG A 209 -19.51 1.13 -3.33
CA ARG A 209 -20.69 1.19 -2.45
C ARG A 209 -20.51 0.48 -1.11
N MET A 210 -19.72 -0.60 -1.09
CA MET A 210 -19.45 -1.38 0.13
C MET A 210 -18.41 -0.71 1.05
N VAL A 211 -17.63 0.24 0.53
CA VAL A 211 -16.48 0.80 1.26
C VAL A 211 -16.58 2.30 1.53
N GLU A 212 -17.20 3.09 0.67
CA GLU A 212 -17.19 4.56 0.71
C GLU A 212 -17.94 5.18 1.89
N ARG A 213 -18.85 4.44 2.52
CA ARG A 213 -19.67 4.93 3.65
C ARG A 213 -19.36 4.23 4.95
N GLY A 214 -18.22 3.57 5.04
CA GLY A 214 -17.82 2.70 6.13
C GLY A 214 -17.98 1.23 5.76
N VAL A 215 -17.85 0.36 6.76
CA VAL A 215 -18.03 -1.09 6.57
C VAL A 215 -19.49 -1.41 6.30
N ASP A 216 -19.77 -2.06 5.18
CA ASP A 216 -21.07 -2.68 4.93
C ASP A 216 -21.14 -4.01 5.71
N VAL A 217 -21.71 -3.94 6.91
CA VAL A 217 -21.78 -5.09 7.83
C VAL A 217 -22.58 -6.24 7.22
N GLU A 218 -23.66 -5.92 6.48
CA GLU A 218 -24.46 -6.95 5.81
C GLU A 218 -23.64 -7.67 4.72
N ALA A 219 -22.91 -6.91 3.91
CA ALA A 219 -22.01 -7.48 2.92
C ALA A 219 -20.92 -8.33 3.56
N LEU A 220 -20.34 -7.85 4.69
CA LEU A 220 -19.33 -8.58 5.44
C LEU A 220 -19.87 -9.94 5.94
N LEU A 221 -20.97 -9.93 6.67
CA LEU A 221 -21.55 -11.15 7.25
C LEU A 221 -22.04 -12.15 6.20
N ASN A 222 -22.36 -11.68 4.99
CA ASN A 222 -22.71 -12.53 3.86
C ASN A 222 -21.52 -12.94 2.99
N GLY A 223 -20.28 -12.67 3.42
CA GLY A 223 -19.07 -13.08 2.70
C GLY A 223 -18.93 -12.43 1.32
N ARG A 224 -19.38 -11.18 1.15
CA ARG A 224 -19.39 -10.50 -0.16
C ARG A 224 -18.15 -9.64 -0.44
N TYR A 225 -17.30 -9.39 0.56
CA TYR A 225 -15.99 -8.81 0.30
C TYR A 225 -15.05 -9.82 -0.36
N GLY A 226 -13.99 -9.30 -0.97
CA GLY A 226 -13.08 -10.12 -1.74
C GLY A 226 -12.37 -11.20 -0.93
N HIS A 227 -12.30 -12.38 -1.50
CA HIS A 227 -11.63 -13.54 -0.91
C HIS A 227 -10.83 -14.36 -1.95
N ARG A 228 -10.46 -13.71 -3.06
CA ARG A 228 -9.72 -14.36 -4.15
C ARG A 228 -8.50 -13.56 -4.55
N LEU A 229 -7.53 -14.27 -5.11
CA LEU A 229 -6.50 -13.73 -5.97
C LEU A 229 -6.77 -14.16 -7.42
N HIS A 230 -6.38 -13.32 -8.36
CA HIS A 230 -6.49 -13.60 -9.78
C HIS A 230 -5.12 -13.56 -10.43
N ILE A 231 -4.85 -14.60 -11.22
CA ILE A 231 -3.63 -14.74 -12.02
C ILE A 231 -3.97 -14.38 -13.48
N TRP A 232 -3.13 -13.57 -14.08
CA TRP A 232 -3.32 -13.05 -15.43
C TRP A 232 -2.06 -13.30 -16.28
N ASP A 233 -2.26 -13.57 -17.58
CA ASP A 233 -1.20 -13.43 -18.57
C ASP A 233 -0.93 -11.94 -18.79
N LEU A 234 0.24 -11.46 -18.39
CA LEU A 234 0.61 -10.05 -18.41
C LEU A 234 0.63 -9.46 -19.82
N ARG A 235 1.13 -10.21 -20.82
CA ARG A 235 1.22 -9.77 -22.22
C ARG A 235 -0.10 -9.84 -22.95
N ARG A 236 -0.84 -10.96 -22.77
CA ARG A 236 -2.14 -11.13 -23.38
C ARG A 236 -3.24 -10.38 -22.67
N ARG A 237 -2.98 -9.93 -21.44
CA ARG A 237 -3.90 -9.16 -20.60
C ARG A 237 -5.23 -9.92 -20.38
N ARG A 238 -5.11 -11.22 -20.10
CA ARG A 238 -6.22 -12.16 -19.94
C ARG A 238 -6.14 -12.89 -18.62
N HIS A 239 -7.30 -13.08 -18.01
CA HIS A 239 -7.43 -13.90 -16.82
C HIS A 239 -7.05 -15.36 -17.12
N VAL A 240 -6.28 -15.97 -16.21
CA VAL A 240 -5.79 -17.34 -16.34
C VAL A 240 -6.35 -18.23 -15.25
N GLN A 241 -6.35 -17.77 -14.00
CA GLN A 241 -6.73 -18.59 -12.84
C GLN A 241 -7.23 -17.72 -11.70
N SER A 242 -8.24 -18.22 -10.96
CA SER A 242 -8.61 -17.69 -9.65
C SER A 242 -8.08 -18.62 -8.56
N LEU A 243 -7.55 -18.03 -7.49
CA LEU A 243 -7.14 -18.73 -6.27
C LEU A 243 -8.10 -18.29 -5.17
N ASP A 244 -8.95 -19.19 -4.71
CA ASP A 244 -10.00 -18.93 -3.71
C ASP A 244 -9.50 -19.28 -2.32
N LEU A 245 -9.53 -18.29 -1.40
CA LEU A 245 -9.09 -18.43 -0.01
C LEU A 245 -10.20 -19.01 0.89
N GLY A 246 -11.43 -19.03 0.39
CA GLY A 246 -12.65 -19.33 1.16
C GLY A 246 -13.37 -18.07 1.64
N ALA A 247 -14.70 -18.08 1.56
CA ALA A 247 -15.54 -16.92 1.83
C ALA A 247 -15.50 -16.44 3.30
N GLU A 248 -14.96 -17.21 4.22
CA GLU A 248 -14.69 -16.76 5.59
C GLU A 248 -13.54 -15.77 5.70
N HIS A 249 -12.61 -15.73 4.71
CA HIS A 249 -11.46 -14.86 4.67
C HIS A 249 -11.78 -13.61 3.85
N GLN A 250 -12.08 -12.51 4.51
CA GLN A 250 -12.62 -11.31 3.86
C GLN A 250 -11.56 -10.22 3.71
N MET A 251 -11.60 -9.52 2.58
CA MET A 251 -10.74 -8.40 2.21
C MET A 251 -9.29 -8.85 2.02
N VAL A 252 -9.00 -9.40 0.86
CA VAL A 252 -7.64 -9.71 0.43
C VAL A 252 -7.04 -8.43 -0.14
N LEU A 253 -6.18 -7.77 0.64
CA LEU A 253 -5.68 -6.45 0.30
C LEU A 253 -4.32 -6.50 -0.39
N GLU A 254 -3.27 -6.14 0.32
CA GLU A 254 -1.93 -5.90 -0.23
C GLU A 254 -1.25 -7.18 -0.74
N LEU A 255 -0.53 -7.03 -1.83
CA LEU A 255 0.24 -8.07 -2.48
C LEU A 255 1.74 -7.73 -2.47
N ARG A 256 2.58 -8.69 -2.14
CA ARG A 256 4.04 -8.51 -2.25
C ARG A 256 4.67 -9.76 -2.87
N PRO A 257 5.00 -9.74 -4.16
CA PRO A 257 5.82 -10.76 -4.79
C PRO A 257 7.25 -10.71 -4.25
N ALA A 258 7.96 -11.81 -4.32
CA ALA A 258 9.40 -11.80 -4.11
C ALA A 258 10.08 -10.83 -5.08
N HIS A 259 11.06 -10.09 -4.59
CA HIS A 259 11.83 -9.11 -5.39
C HIS A 259 12.83 -9.78 -6.34
N ASP A 260 13.36 -10.92 -5.93
CA ASP A 260 14.19 -11.76 -6.79
C ASP A 260 13.31 -12.41 -7.88
N PRO A 261 13.48 -12.04 -9.16
CA PRO A 261 12.63 -12.52 -10.25
C PRO A 261 12.77 -14.02 -10.53
N THR A 262 13.72 -14.71 -9.91
CA THR A 262 13.86 -16.18 -10.02
C THR A 262 12.98 -16.92 -9.02
N LYS A 263 12.49 -16.25 -7.98
CA LYS A 263 11.56 -16.81 -7.00
C LYS A 263 10.13 -16.79 -7.51
N THR A 264 9.37 -17.80 -7.17
CA THR A 264 8.04 -18.08 -7.75
C THR A 264 6.92 -17.98 -6.72
N TYR A 265 7.02 -17.01 -5.82
CA TYR A 265 6.06 -16.80 -4.76
C TYR A 265 5.87 -15.33 -4.41
N GLY A 266 4.84 -15.06 -3.62
CA GLY A 266 4.61 -13.79 -2.94
C GLY A 266 3.56 -13.95 -1.85
N PHE A 267 3.29 -12.86 -1.14
CA PHE A 267 2.41 -12.82 0.00
C PHE A 267 1.18 -11.94 -0.26
N ALA A 268 0.05 -12.33 0.33
CA ALA A 268 -1.20 -11.56 0.33
C ALA A 268 -1.69 -11.38 1.76
N GLY A 269 -2.02 -10.13 2.14
CA GLY A 269 -2.62 -9.80 3.42
C GLY A 269 -4.14 -9.98 3.40
N VAL A 270 -4.70 -10.59 4.45
CA VAL A 270 -6.14 -10.77 4.65
C VAL A 270 -6.56 -10.13 5.96
N VAL A 271 -7.50 -9.20 5.86
CA VAL A 271 -7.89 -8.33 6.98
C VAL A 271 -8.57 -9.11 8.09
N LEU A 272 -9.50 -10.02 7.74
CA LEU A 272 -10.42 -10.60 8.71
C LEU A 272 -10.91 -12.00 8.30
N SER A 273 -11.02 -12.87 9.29
CA SER A 273 -11.78 -14.12 9.23
C SER A 273 -13.14 -13.95 9.92
N LEU A 274 -14.21 -14.31 9.25
CA LEU A 274 -15.58 -14.30 9.83
C LEU A 274 -15.76 -15.35 10.93
N LYS A 275 -14.87 -16.34 11.00
CA LYS A 275 -14.96 -17.43 11.97
C LYS A 275 -14.58 -17.00 13.38
N ASP A 276 -13.52 -16.19 13.51
CA ASP A 276 -12.86 -15.92 14.80
C ASP A 276 -12.21 -14.54 14.90
N LEU A 277 -12.46 -13.66 13.93
CA LEU A 277 -11.88 -12.34 13.80
C LEU A 277 -10.33 -12.33 13.65
N SER A 278 -9.71 -13.47 13.40
CA SER A 278 -8.28 -13.51 13.10
C SER A 278 -7.98 -12.81 11.77
N ALA A 279 -6.78 -12.31 11.62
CA ALA A 279 -6.21 -11.90 10.35
C ALA A 279 -5.19 -12.94 9.87
N SER A 280 -4.81 -12.90 8.61
CA SER A 280 -3.87 -13.88 8.08
C SER A 280 -3.02 -13.34 6.94
N VAL A 281 -1.90 -14.03 6.69
CA VAL A 281 -1.10 -13.84 5.48
C VAL A 281 -1.07 -15.15 4.71
N TRP A 282 -1.26 -15.03 3.41
CA TRP A 282 -1.29 -16.15 2.50
C TRP A 282 -0.13 -16.07 1.53
N LEU A 283 0.52 -17.24 1.31
CA LEU A 283 1.55 -17.44 0.31
C LEU A 283 0.88 -17.92 -0.98
N TRP A 284 1.02 -17.16 -2.05
CA TRP A 284 0.76 -17.67 -3.40
C TRP A 284 2.10 -18.09 -4.01
N TYR A 285 2.12 -19.24 -4.67
CA TYR A 285 3.36 -19.85 -5.18
C TYR A 285 3.06 -20.72 -6.40
N ARG A 286 4.12 -21.02 -7.14
CA ARG A 286 4.01 -21.87 -8.32
C ARG A 286 4.64 -23.21 -8.06
N GLU A 287 3.86 -24.25 -8.26
CA GLU A 287 4.28 -25.65 -8.11
C GLU A 287 3.76 -26.46 -9.29
N ASN A 288 4.61 -27.34 -9.88
CA ASN A 288 4.26 -28.21 -11.01
C ASN A 288 3.59 -27.48 -12.19
N GLY A 289 3.97 -26.21 -12.41
CA GLY A 289 3.46 -25.41 -13.51
C GLY A 289 2.12 -24.69 -13.21
N ALA A 290 1.48 -24.94 -12.09
CA ALA A 290 0.24 -24.30 -11.65
C ALA A 290 0.48 -23.33 -10.49
N TRP A 291 -0.36 -22.32 -10.35
CA TRP A 291 -0.37 -21.43 -9.18
C TRP A 291 -1.24 -22.05 -8.07
N SER A 292 -0.76 -21.92 -6.85
CA SER A 292 -1.39 -22.43 -5.64
C SER A 292 -1.36 -21.38 -4.54
N ILE A 293 -2.17 -21.57 -3.50
CA ILE A 293 -2.24 -20.65 -2.36
C ILE A 293 -2.27 -21.43 -1.05
N ARG A 294 -1.62 -20.89 -0.01
CA ARG A 294 -1.59 -21.49 1.32
C ARG A 294 -1.55 -20.41 2.40
N LYS A 295 -2.38 -20.54 3.45
CA LYS A 295 -2.26 -19.71 4.65
C LYS A 295 -0.97 -20.07 5.39
N VAL A 296 -0.10 -19.10 5.63
CA VAL A 296 1.23 -19.29 6.27
C VAL A 296 1.37 -18.55 7.59
N ILE A 297 0.59 -17.48 7.80
CA ILE A 297 0.52 -16.76 9.08
C ILE A 297 -0.94 -16.62 9.48
N GLU A 298 -1.24 -16.85 10.75
CA GLU A 298 -2.51 -16.52 11.38
C GLU A 298 -2.25 -15.68 12.61
N ILE A 299 -2.96 -14.57 12.73
CA ILE A 299 -2.85 -13.63 13.84
C ILE A 299 -4.20 -13.59 14.54
N PRO A 300 -4.32 -14.13 15.76
CA PRO A 300 -5.60 -14.21 16.47
C PRO A 300 -6.07 -12.84 16.93
N ALA A 301 -7.39 -12.68 17.06
CA ALA A 301 -7.99 -11.55 17.73
C ALA A 301 -7.60 -11.54 19.23
N GLU A 302 -7.49 -10.36 19.83
CA GLU A 302 -7.19 -10.19 21.25
C GLU A 302 -8.47 -10.04 22.06
N PRO A 303 -8.73 -10.86 23.10
CA PRO A 303 -9.85 -10.68 24.00
C PRO A 303 -9.85 -9.28 24.64
N ALA A 304 -11.02 -8.65 24.75
CA ALA A 304 -11.16 -7.34 25.36
C ALA A 304 -12.51 -7.21 26.07
N ASP A 305 -12.57 -6.29 27.06
CA ASP A 305 -13.79 -5.94 27.74
C ASP A 305 -14.74 -5.21 26.76
N PRO A 306 -16.02 -5.61 26.64
CA PRO A 306 -17.00 -4.94 25.78
C PRO A 306 -17.11 -3.42 26.00
N ASP A 307 -16.93 -2.95 27.25
CA ASP A 307 -17.02 -1.53 27.58
C ASP A 307 -15.85 -0.70 27.00
N GLN A 308 -14.74 -1.35 26.65
CA GLN A 308 -13.58 -0.74 26.02
C GLN A 308 -13.63 -0.79 24.47
N LEU A 309 -14.58 -1.56 23.92
CA LEU A 309 -14.68 -1.80 22.48
C LEU A 309 -15.59 -0.78 21.78
N PRO A 310 -15.26 -0.39 20.55
CA PRO A 310 -16.20 0.35 19.72
C PRO A 310 -17.46 -0.47 19.46
N PRO A 311 -18.61 0.18 19.19
CA PRO A 311 -19.91 -0.50 19.07
C PRO A 311 -19.90 -1.73 18.16
N ILE A 312 -19.21 -1.64 17.04
CA ILE A 312 -19.12 -2.74 16.03
C ILE A 312 -18.45 -4.02 16.58
N LEU A 313 -17.61 -3.90 17.62
CA LEU A 313 -16.84 -5.04 18.16
C LEU A 313 -17.37 -5.57 19.50
N ARG A 314 -18.34 -4.90 20.14
CA ARG A 314 -18.79 -5.23 21.50
C ARG A 314 -19.29 -6.67 21.65
N ASP A 315 -20.09 -7.13 20.70
CA ASP A 315 -20.67 -8.47 20.76
C ASP A 315 -19.63 -9.58 20.56
N PHE A 316 -18.53 -9.26 19.90
CA PHE A 316 -17.42 -10.19 19.67
C PHE A 316 -16.45 -10.29 20.86
N ARG A 317 -16.44 -9.29 21.77
CA ARG A 317 -15.57 -9.23 22.95
C ARG A 317 -14.08 -9.42 22.62
N ALA A 318 -13.66 -8.94 21.47
CA ALA A 318 -12.31 -9.07 20.97
C ALA A 318 -11.94 -7.92 20.02
N VAL A 319 -10.64 -7.62 19.95
CA VAL A 319 -10.05 -6.71 18.97
C VAL A 319 -9.44 -7.55 17.85
N PRO A 320 -9.97 -7.49 16.62
CA PRO A 320 -9.33 -8.11 15.48
C PRO A 320 -7.99 -7.42 15.17
N PRO A 321 -6.98 -8.15 14.67
CA PRO A 321 -5.73 -7.52 14.23
C PRO A 321 -5.95 -6.49 13.12
N LEU A 322 -6.85 -6.76 12.17
CA LEU A 322 -7.10 -5.96 10.98
C LEU A 322 -5.79 -5.72 10.22
N VAL A 323 -5.30 -6.75 9.52
CA VAL A 323 -4.11 -6.63 8.67
C VAL A 323 -4.45 -5.76 7.47
N THR A 324 -3.92 -4.54 7.45
CA THR A 324 -4.23 -3.51 6.45
C THR A 324 -3.12 -3.32 5.43
N ASP A 325 -1.88 -3.66 5.77
CA ASP A 325 -0.75 -3.62 4.85
C ASP A 325 0.28 -4.70 5.19
N ILE A 326 0.97 -5.16 4.17
CA ILE A 326 2.16 -6.00 4.30
C ILE A 326 3.25 -5.43 3.39
N ASN A 327 4.51 -5.55 3.80
CA ASN A 327 5.63 -5.16 2.94
C ASN A 327 6.80 -6.13 3.12
N LEU A 328 7.56 -6.36 2.03
CA LEU A 328 8.65 -7.33 1.98
C LEU A 328 9.98 -6.60 1.78
N SER A 329 11.00 -6.93 2.56
CA SER A 329 12.35 -6.40 2.37
C SER A 329 12.93 -6.84 1.02
N LEU A 330 13.83 -6.03 0.43
CA LEU A 330 14.38 -6.29 -0.91
C LEU A 330 15.22 -7.58 -1.01
N ASP A 331 15.70 -8.11 0.11
CA ASP A 331 16.37 -9.41 0.18
C ASP A 331 15.40 -10.60 0.28
N ASP A 332 14.09 -10.32 0.28
CA ASP A 332 13.02 -11.30 0.47
C ASP A 332 13.10 -12.07 1.80
N ARG A 333 13.76 -11.49 2.80
CA ARG A 333 13.99 -12.16 4.08
C ARG A 333 12.96 -11.79 5.14
N PHE A 334 12.54 -10.52 5.19
CA PHE A 334 11.64 -10.05 6.24
C PHE A 334 10.33 -9.53 5.66
N LEU A 335 9.23 -10.10 6.15
CA LEU A 335 7.88 -9.63 5.89
C LEU A 335 7.38 -8.83 7.09
N TYR A 336 6.92 -7.62 6.83
CA TYR A 336 6.30 -6.73 7.80
C TYR A 336 4.79 -6.76 7.62
N VAL A 337 4.07 -6.82 8.75
CA VAL A 337 2.61 -6.97 8.77
C VAL A 337 2.01 -5.93 9.71
N SER A 338 1.25 -4.99 9.16
CA SER A 338 0.52 -3.97 9.92
C SER A 338 -0.77 -4.52 10.47
N CYS A 339 -0.90 -4.53 11.79
CA CYS A 339 -2.11 -4.94 12.52
C CYS A 339 -2.78 -3.70 13.11
N TRP A 340 -3.54 -2.98 12.29
CA TRP A 340 -4.11 -1.68 12.63
C TRP A 340 -5.05 -1.70 13.83
N GLY A 341 -5.81 -2.79 14.02
CA GLY A 341 -6.75 -2.93 15.13
C GLY A 341 -6.04 -3.11 16.48
N THR A 342 -5.08 -4.01 16.56
CA THR A 342 -4.32 -4.27 17.81
C THR A 342 -3.19 -3.27 18.05
N GLY A 343 -2.85 -2.45 17.04
CA GLY A 343 -1.76 -1.48 17.13
C GLY A 343 -0.36 -2.11 17.01
N GLU A 344 -0.22 -3.25 16.34
CA GLU A 344 1.08 -3.91 16.16
C GLU A 344 1.65 -3.71 14.77
N LEU A 345 2.96 -3.52 14.69
CA LEU A 345 3.74 -3.88 13.52
C LEU A 345 4.51 -5.15 13.85
N ARG A 346 4.32 -6.19 13.06
CA ARG A 346 4.99 -7.48 13.20
C ARG A 346 6.01 -7.68 12.09
N GLN A 347 7.13 -8.30 12.42
CA GLN A 347 8.17 -8.71 11.48
C GLN A 347 8.34 -10.23 11.54
N TYR A 348 8.31 -10.85 10.36
CA TYR A 348 8.53 -12.29 10.21
C TYR A 348 9.74 -12.54 9.34
N ASP A 349 10.64 -13.46 9.75
CA ASP A 349 11.63 -14.04 8.84
C ASP A 349 10.89 -15.03 7.93
N VAL A 350 10.95 -14.77 6.63
CA VAL A 350 10.31 -15.55 5.56
C VAL A 350 11.34 -16.18 4.63
N SER A 351 12.57 -16.40 5.11
CA SER A 351 13.62 -17.12 4.35
C SER A 351 13.12 -18.51 3.91
N ASP A 352 12.28 -19.16 4.72
CA ASP A 352 11.38 -20.22 4.29
C ASP A 352 9.95 -19.64 4.22
N PRO A 353 9.44 -19.33 3.01
CA PRO A 353 8.15 -18.68 2.86
C PRO A 353 6.97 -19.55 3.31
N PHE A 354 7.16 -20.87 3.43
CA PHE A 354 6.12 -21.81 3.90
C PHE A 354 6.03 -21.89 5.43
N HIS A 355 7.08 -21.44 6.14
CA HIS A 355 7.16 -21.49 7.61
C HIS A 355 7.72 -20.18 8.21
N PRO A 356 7.01 -19.05 8.03
CA PRO A 356 7.40 -17.75 8.57
C PRO A 356 7.63 -17.81 10.08
N GLN A 357 8.70 -17.14 10.56
CA GLN A 357 9.05 -17.07 11.98
C GLN A 357 8.92 -15.62 12.48
N LEU A 358 8.13 -15.39 13.54
CA LEU A 358 8.04 -14.07 14.16
C LEU A 358 9.38 -13.68 14.79
N THR A 359 9.99 -12.60 14.29
CA THR A 359 11.29 -12.08 14.75
C THR A 359 11.19 -10.78 15.53
N GLY A 360 10.08 -10.07 15.41
CA GLY A 360 9.85 -8.83 16.14
C GLY A 360 8.40 -8.39 16.10
N ALA A 361 7.98 -7.69 17.16
CA ALA A 361 6.70 -7.02 17.21
C ALA A 361 6.81 -5.75 18.05
N VAL A 362 6.23 -4.66 17.56
CA VAL A 362 6.18 -3.38 18.26
C VAL A 362 4.74 -2.89 18.27
N ARG A 363 4.31 -2.28 19.38
CA ARG A 363 2.99 -1.68 19.52
C ARG A 363 3.07 -0.16 19.52
N LEU A 364 2.20 0.47 18.73
CA LEU A 364 1.93 1.90 18.70
C LEU A 364 0.42 2.10 18.47
N GLY A 365 -0.24 2.84 19.33
CA GLY A 365 -1.70 3.02 19.24
C GLY A 365 -2.48 1.72 19.52
N GLY A 366 -3.53 1.49 18.75
CA GLY A 366 -4.46 0.36 18.86
C GLY A 366 -5.83 0.77 19.40
N ILE A 367 -6.84 -0.05 19.14
CA ILE A 367 -8.24 0.23 19.50
C ILE A 367 -8.41 0.31 21.03
N VAL A 368 -7.88 -0.66 21.77
CA VAL A 368 -8.02 -0.77 23.22
C VAL A 368 -6.76 -0.36 23.96
N ARG A 369 -5.60 -0.88 23.59
CA ARG A 369 -4.35 -0.65 24.33
C ARG A 369 -3.83 0.77 24.21
N ARG A 370 -3.98 1.42 23.05
CA ARG A 370 -3.57 2.81 22.78
C ARG A 370 -2.12 3.11 23.19
N THR A 371 -1.22 2.21 22.84
CA THR A 371 0.19 2.27 23.25
C THR A 371 0.84 3.58 22.76
N PRO A 372 1.48 4.35 23.68
CA PRO A 372 2.11 5.62 23.32
C PRO A 372 3.40 5.44 22.52
N HIS A 373 3.85 6.51 21.86
CA HIS A 373 5.19 6.58 21.32
C HIS A 373 6.22 6.80 22.43
N PRO A 374 7.45 6.19 22.38
CA PRO A 374 8.47 6.37 23.40
C PRO A 374 8.89 7.81 23.67
N ARG A 375 8.74 8.70 22.68
CA ARG A 375 8.99 10.15 22.83
C ARG A 375 8.05 10.84 23.83
N ASP A 376 6.81 10.34 23.95
CA ASP A 376 5.82 10.86 24.89
C ASP A 376 5.03 9.71 25.49
N PRO A 377 5.61 9.01 26.49
CA PRO A 377 5.03 7.81 27.07
C PRO A 377 3.76 8.10 27.92
N ALA A 378 3.46 9.35 28.20
CA ALA A 378 2.26 9.74 28.96
C ALA A 378 1.03 9.92 28.06
N ARG A 379 1.23 10.03 26.73
CA ARG A 379 0.13 10.32 25.79
C ARG A 379 -0.27 9.09 24.98
N PRO A 380 -1.43 8.46 25.26
CA PRO A 380 -1.98 7.39 24.46
C PRO A 380 -2.17 7.80 22.99
N LEU A 381 -1.87 6.88 22.06
CA LEU A 381 -2.09 7.09 20.64
C LEU A 381 -3.38 6.38 20.18
N ASN A 382 -4.11 7.02 19.27
CA ASN A 382 -5.20 6.42 18.51
C ASN A 382 -4.75 6.05 17.10
N GLY A 383 -5.47 5.12 16.44
CA GLY A 383 -4.98 4.45 15.26
C GLY A 383 -3.91 3.42 15.62
N GLY A 384 -3.45 2.68 14.65
CA GLY A 384 -2.35 1.71 14.79
C GLY A 384 -1.51 1.73 13.51
N PRO A 385 -0.38 1.02 13.45
CA PRO A 385 0.35 0.83 12.20
C PRO A 385 -0.61 0.38 11.09
N GLN A 386 -0.72 1.21 10.05
CA GLN A 386 -1.64 0.99 8.94
C GLN A 386 -0.86 0.79 7.65
N MET A 387 -0.30 1.83 7.01
CA MET A 387 0.64 1.64 5.90
C MET A 387 2.05 1.47 6.45
N VAL A 388 2.80 0.55 5.85
CA VAL A 388 4.20 0.30 6.17
C VAL A 388 5.06 0.46 4.92
N GLU A 389 6.09 1.30 4.99
CA GLU A 389 7.09 1.43 3.93
C GLU A 389 8.49 1.16 4.48
N ILE A 390 9.31 0.50 3.67
CA ILE A 390 10.65 0.06 4.06
C ILE A 390 11.69 0.71 3.16
N SER A 391 12.78 1.21 3.76
CA SER A 391 13.95 1.64 3.00
C SER A 391 14.55 0.47 2.20
N ARG A 392 15.22 0.77 1.08
CA ARG A 392 15.80 -0.25 0.20
C ARG A 392 16.80 -1.19 0.90
N ASP A 393 17.53 -0.69 1.90
CA ASP A 393 18.47 -1.50 2.68
C ASP A 393 17.80 -2.31 3.82
N GLY A 394 16.46 -2.20 3.95
CA GLY A 394 15.69 -2.93 4.96
C GLY A 394 15.90 -2.47 6.41
N ARG A 395 16.52 -1.30 6.63
CA ARG A 395 16.90 -0.84 7.98
C ARG A 395 15.92 0.11 8.63
N ARG A 396 15.17 0.87 7.84
CA ARG A 396 14.22 1.88 8.32
C ARG A 396 12.84 1.53 7.84
N VAL A 397 11.90 1.50 8.78
CA VAL A 397 10.51 1.15 8.56
C VAL A 397 9.65 2.33 9.00
N TYR A 398 8.85 2.85 8.09
CA TYR A 398 7.96 3.99 8.31
C TYR A 398 6.52 3.50 8.37
N VAL A 399 5.76 3.95 9.37
CA VAL A 399 4.37 3.55 9.56
C VAL A 399 3.47 4.75 9.81
N THR A 400 2.32 4.79 9.15
CA THR A 400 1.23 5.74 9.36
C THR A 400 0.08 5.09 10.11
N ASN A 401 -0.96 5.84 10.50
CA ASN A 401 -1.98 5.34 11.41
C ASN A 401 -3.44 5.44 10.96
N SER A 402 -3.73 5.95 9.78
CA SER A 402 -5.11 6.10 9.29
C SER A 402 -5.39 5.12 8.16
N LEU A 403 -6.52 4.43 8.25
CA LEU A 403 -6.90 3.46 7.22
C LEU A 403 -7.70 4.13 6.09
N TYR A 404 -8.87 4.66 6.40
CA TYR A 404 -9.81 5.23 5.45
C TYR A 404 -10.79 6.15 6.19
N ILE A 405 -11.01 7.36 5.72
CA ILE A 405 -11.77 8.37 6.46
C ILE A 405 -13.15 7.87 6.95
N PRO A 406 -13.96 7.18 6.14
CA PRO A 406 -15.24 6.67 6.63
C PRO A 406 -15.14 5.43 7.53
N TRP A 407 -13.98 4.77 7.59
CA TRP A 407 -13.75 3.59 8.43
C TRP A 407 -13.11 3.94 9.77
N ASP A 408 -12.23 4.94 9.81
CA ASP A 408 -11.53 5.35 11.03
C ASP A 408 -12.47 5.54 12.24
N PRO A 409 -13.59 6.29 12.15
CA PRO A 409 -14.47 6.52 13.29
C PRO A 409 -15.27 5.29 13.73
N ILE A 410 -15.38 4.26 12.88
CA ILE A 410 -16.08 3.01 13.23
C ILE A 410 -15.25 2.24 14.26
N PHE A 411 -13.93 2.23 14.10
CA PHE A 411 -13.00 1.49 14.96
C PHE A 411 -12.37 2.38 16.03
N TYR A 412 -12.25 3.68 15.79
CA TYR A 412 -11.70 4.69 16.69
C TYR A 412 -12.70 5.84 16.88
N PRO A 413 -13.81 5.62 17.62
CA PRO A 413 -14.89 6.61 17.74
C PRO A 413 -14.46 7.93 18.39
N ASP A 414 -13.39 7.92 19.20
CA ASP A 414 -12.81 9.13 19.79
C ASP A 414 -11.98 9.95 18.78
N GLY A 415 -11.90 9.49 17.53
CA GLY A 415 -11.13 10.10 16.46
C GLY A 415 -9.67 9.64 16.43
N ILE A 416 -9.04 9.88 15.31
CA ILE A 416 -7.61 9.64 15.07
C ILE A 416 -6.91 11.00 14.94
N ARG A 417 -5.77 11.17 15.59
CA ARG A 417 -4.79 12.20 15.25
C ARG A 417 -3.72 11.56 14.40
N GLY A 418 -3.46 12.16 13.24
CA GLY A 418 -2.52 11.59 12.27
C GLY A 418 -1.07 11.62 12.76
N TRP A 419 -0.37 10.51 12.61
CA TRP A 419 1.05 10.42 12.90
C TRP A 419 1.80 9.51 11.93
N LEU A 420 3.11 9.79 11.80
CA LEU A 420 4.09 8.93 11.14
C LEU A 420 5.20 8.62 12.16
N ALA A 421 5.44 7.36 12.38
CA ALA A 421 6.55 6.86 13.20
C ALA A 421 7.58 6.12 12.34
N LYS A 422 8.82 6.08 12.83
CA LYS A 422 9.91 5.29 12.24
C LYS A 422 10.37 4.23 13.21
N LEU A 423 10.66 3.06 12.69
CA LEU A 423 11.29 1.95 13.42
C LEU A 423 12.62 1.60 12.75
N ASP A 424 13.54 1.15 13.55
CA ASP A 424 14.81 0.55 13.10
C ASP A 424 14.67 -0.97 13.10
N ALA A 425 15.04 -1.60 11.98
CA ALA A 425 15.04 -3.05 11.82
C ALA A 425 16.45 -3.59 11.95
N GLY A 426 16.61 -4.61 12.79
CA GLY A 426 17.88 -5.30 13.00
C GLY A 426 18.28 -6.15 11.79
N PRO A 427 19.59 -6.37 11.56
CA PRO A 427 20.08 -7.18 10.44
C PRO A 427 19.66 -8.66 10.54
N ASP A 428 19.45 -9.15 11.74
CA ASP A 428 19.04 -10.52 12.00
C ASP A 428 17.60 -10.61 12.55
N GLY A 429 16.81 -9.56 12.28
CA GLY A 429 15.47 -9.39 12.81
C GLY A 429 15.41 -8.52 14.06
N GLY A 430 14.18 -8.25 14.48
CA GLY A 430 13.86 -7.33 15.57
C GLY A 430 13.52 -5.94 15.09
N LEU A 431 12.65 -5.29 15.84
CA LEU A 431 12.13 -3.93 15.56
C LEU A 431 12.30 -3.08 16.83
N THR A 432 12.72 -1.83 16.63
CA THR A 432 12.80 -0.83 17.70
C THR A 432 12.25 0.49 17.22
N VAL A 433 11.36 1.12 17.99
CA VAL A 433 10.84 2.45 17.65
C VAL A 433 11.96 3.48 17.82
N ASP A 434 12.17 4.31 16.81
CA ASP A 434 13.08 5.46 16.91
C ASP A 434 12.45 6.54 17.80
N PRO A 435 12.94 6.79 19.01
CA PRO A 435 12.35 7.78 19.91
C PRO A 435 12.55 9.23 19.45
N ALA A 436 13.47 9.46 18.51
CA ALA A 436 13.75 10.79 17.96
C ALA A 436 12.85 11.14 16.78
N PHE A 437 12.20 10.14 16.15
CA PHE A 437 11.37 10.34 14.97
C PHE A 437 9.88 10.10 15.24
N PHE A 438 9.12 11.17 15.30
CA PHE A 438 7.67 11.13 15.40
C PHE A 438 7.09 12.40 14.79
N VAL A 439 6.34 12.27 13.70
CA VAL A 439 5.71 13.39 12.99
C VAL A 439 4.23 13.39 13.28
N GLU A 440 3.69 14.52 13.68
CA GLU A 440 2.27 14.69 13.91
C GLU A 440 1.66 15.56 12.81
N PHE A 441 0.54 15.10 12.25
CA PHE A 441 -0.21 15.81 11.22
C PHE A 441 -1.47 16.49 11.78
N GLY A 442 -1.69 16.42 13.11
CA GLY A 442 -2.88 16.96 13.75
C GLY A 442 -4.12 16.17 13.34
N ASP A 443 -5.09 16.87 12.76
CA ASP A 443 -6.35 16.25 12.32
C ASP A 443 -6.24 15.61 10.93
N ASP A 444 -5.19 15.93 10.15
CA ASP A 444 -4.95 15.26 8.87
C ASP A 444 -4.63 13.79 9.08
N ARG A 445 -5.07 12.97 8.14
CA ARG A 445 -4.91 11.52 8.13
C ARG A 445 -3.79 11.12 7.19
N PRO A 446 -2.59 10.78 7.70
CA PRO A 446 -1.54 10.25 6.86
C PRO A 446 -1.87 8.83 6.41
N HIS A 447 -1.68 8.55 5.13
CA HIS A 447 -1.90 7.23 4.57
C HIS A 447 -0.59 6.69 3.99
N GLN A 448 -0.45 6.54 2.68
CA GLN A 448 0.73 5.94 2.09
C GLN A 448 1.97 6.84 2.19
N VAL A 449 3.12 6.20 2.28
CA VAL A 449 4.45 6.80 2.28
C VAL A 449 5.21 6.35 1.04
N ARG A 450 5.98 7.25 0.40
CA ARG A 450 6.99 6.92 -0.62
C ARG A 450 8.30 7.61 -0.30
N LEU A 451 9.41 6.91 -0.49
CA LEU A 451 10.73 7.44 -0.18
C LEU A 451 11.39 8.06 -1.42
N GLU A 452 12.18 9.11 -1.18
CA GLU A 452 13.00 9.75 -2.21
C GLU A 452 13.97 8.71 -2.82
N GLY A 453 13.97 8.61 -4.15
CA GLY A 453 14.82 7.67 -4.87
C GLY A 453 14.31 6.23 -4.90
N GLY A 454 13.21 5.93 -4.22
CA GLY A 454 12.54 4.63 -4.18
C GLY A 454 12.68 3.90 -2.84
N ASP A 455 11.82 2.92 -2.66
CA ASP A 455 11.63 2.14 -1.46
C ASP A 455 11.41 0.65 -1.80
N ALA A 456 11.15 -0.19 -0.81
CA ALA A 456 10.98 -1.62 -1.03
C ALA A 456 9.78 -1.97 -1.93
N SER A 457 8.74 -1.13 -1.93
CA SER A 457 7.52 -1.39 -2.70
C SER A 457 7.42 -0.63 -4.03
N SER A 458 8.44 0.16 -4.39
CA SER A 458 8.42 0.98 -5.63
C SER A 458 8.99 0.28 -6.85
N ASP A 459 9.80 -0.76 -6.68
CA ASP A 459 10.59 -1.34 -7.76
C ASP A 459 10.19 -2.78 -8.10
N SER A 460 10.25 -3.08 -9.39
CA SER A 460 10.34 -4.45 -9.91
C SER A 460 11.70 -4.62 -10.58
N PHE A 461 12.26 -5.82 -10.48
CA PHE A 461 13.60 -6.13 -10.96
C PHE A 461 13.59 -7.24 -12.01
N CYS A 462 14.59 -7.23 -12.90
CA CYS A 462 14.76 -8.24 -13.94
C CYS A 462 15.88 -9.23 -13.65
N TYR A 463 16.74 -8.89 -12.72
CA TYR A 463 17.90 -9.72 -12.36
C TYR A 463 17.86 -10.00 -10.84
N PRO A 464 18.42 -11.14 -10.41
CA PRO A 464 18.51 -11.51 -8.99
C PRO A 464 19.52 -10.69 -8.19
#